data_d734ac188f812f15a8622fd24888024e
#
_entry.id   d734ac188f812f15a8622fd24888024e
#
_cell.length_a   1.000
_cell.length_b   1.000
_cell.length_c   1.000
_cell.angle_alpha   90.00
_cell.angle_beta   90.00
_cell.angle_gamma   90.00
#
_symmetry.space_group_name_H-M   'P 1'
#
loop_
_entity.id
_entity.type
_entity.pdbx_description
1 polymer ?
#
loop_
_entity_poly.entity_id
_entity_poly.type
_entity_poly.pdbx_seq_one_letter_code
_entity_poly.pdbx_strand_id
1 'polypeptide(L)'
;MSLIVDIYAREVLDSRGNPTVEVEVTTEEGTMGSAIVPSGASTGIHEAVELRDGDKSRYLGKGTLTAVNNVNEIISEALIGFDVFDQVGIDKALIQLDGTENKSKLGANAILGVSMAVARTASIESCTPLYEYIGGVNAKTLPVPMMNILNGGEHADNNVDIQEFMVMPAGACSFKEALRMGTEVFHNLKAVLKSKGYNTAVGDEGGFAPNLNSNEEALQTIMEAIEKAGYLAGKDIFLALDVASSEMYENGKYNFKGEGKVYSSEELVNYYCELVEKYPIISIEDGLAEDDWDGWKLITEKIGNKVQLVGDDLFVTNYSRLAMGIEKGIANSILIKLNQIGTITETLDAIELAKTHGYTCVISHRSGETEDTTIADLAVAVNAGQIKTGSASRTDRICKYNQLLRIEDRLCEDSKFLGLSAFYNIDRK
;
A
#
# COMPACT_ATOMS: atom_id res chain seq x y z
N MET A 1 -1.14 21.66 -25.15
CA MET A 1 -2.22 20.74 -25.53
C MET A 1 -1.55 19.66 -26.34
N SER A 2 -1.65 18.42 -25.93
CA SER A 2 -1.17 17.27 -26.67
C SER A 2 -2.26 16.21 -26.63
N LEU A 3 -2.78 15.85 -27.82
CA LEU A 3 -3.99 15.04 -27.91
C LEU A 3 -3.66 13.56 -27.84
N ILE A 4 -4.45 12.80 -27.11
CA ILE A 4 -4.39 11.32 -27.10
C ILE A 4 -4.84 10.83 -28.48
N VAL A 5 -4.01 10.02 -29.15
CA VAL A 5 -4.30 9.43 -30.46
C VAL A 5 -4.45 7.92 -30.41
N ASP A 6 -3.92 7.26 -29.39
CA ASP A 6 -4.06 5.82 -29.18
C ASP A 6 -4.05 5.44 -27.70
N ILE A 7 -4.88 4.47 -27.33
CA ILE A 7 -4.89 3.81 -26.03
C ILE A 7 -4.98 2.31 -26.28
N TYR A 8 -3.98 1.58 -25.80
CA TYR A 8 -3.88 0.14 -26.00
C TYR A 8 -3.62 -0.59 -24.69
N ALA A 9 -4.34 -1.65 -24.44
CA ALA A 9 -4.13 -2.50 -23.29
C ALA A 9 -3.79 -3.94 -23.69
N ARG A 10 -3.05 -4.62 -22.80
CA ARG A 10 -2.76 -6.04 -22.89
C ARG A 10 -2.83 -6.72 -21.53
N GLU A 11 -3.00 -8.03 -21.57
CA GLU A 11 -2.89 -8.88 -20.38
C GLU A 11 -1.41 -9.20 -20.13
N VAL A 12 -0.93 -8.92 -18.91
CA VAL A 12 0.42 -9.25 -18.44
C VAL A 12 0.32 -10.01 -17.12
N LEU A 13 1.44 -10.47 -16.54
CA LEU A 13 1.43 -11.23 -15.29
C LEU A 13 1.89 -10.38 -14.10
N ASP A 14 1.22 -10.57 -12.96
CA ASP A 14 1.65 -10.04 -11.68
C ASP A 14 2.73 -10.91 -11.02
N SER A 15 3.23 -10.51 -9.87
CA SER A 15 4.27 -11.21 -9.08
C SER A 15 3.87 -12.58 -8.58
N ARG A 16 2.59 -12.93 -8.65
CA ARG A 16 2.03 -14.25 -8.30
C ARG A 16 1.77 -15.12 -9.53
N GLY A 17 2.05 -14.60 -10.74
CA GLY A 17 1.75 -15.28 -12.00
C GLY A 17 0.27 -15.24 -12.39
N ASN A 18 -0.53 -14.36 -11.78
CA ASN A 18 -1.89 -14.10 -12.21
C ASN A 18 -1.94 -13.00 -13.26
N PRO A 19 -2.89 -13.06 -14.22
CA PRO A 19 -3.08 -11.97 -15.17
C PRO A 19 -3.44 -10.64 -14.50
N THR A 20 -2.94 -9.56 -15.08
CA THR A 20 -3.35 -8.19 -14.80
C THR A 20 -3.32 -7.35 -16.07
N VAL A 21 -3.61 -6.05 -15.97
CA VAL A 21 -3.77 -5.16 -17.12
C VAL A 21 -2.59 -4.19 -17.19
N GLU A 22 -1.93 -4.14 -18.35
CA GLU A 22 -1.03 -3.08 -18.76
C GLU A 22 -1.73 -2.19 -19.77
N VAL A 23 -1.58 -0.87 -19.63
CA VAL A 23 -2.14 0.12 -20.54
C VAL A 23 -1.03 1.03 -21.05
N GLU A 24 -1.04 1.30 -22.37
CA GLU A 24 -0.22 2.29 -23.04
C GLU A 24 -1.11 3.43 -23.58
N VAL A 25 -0.66 4.66 -23.42
CA VAL A 25 -1.30 5.85 -23.96
C VAL A 25 -0.30 6.59 -24.85
N THR A 26 -0.70 6.93 -26.08
CA THR A 26 0.15 7.62 -27.06
C THR A 26 -0.48 8.95 -27.45
N THR A 27 0.34 10.02 -27.54
CA THR A 27 -0.07 11.35 -27.97
C THR A 27 0.24 11.61 -29.44
N GLU A 28 -0.33 12.66 -30.01
CA GLU A 28 -0.07 13.11 -31.39
C GLU A 28 1.41 13.49 -31.67
N GLU A 29 2.16 13.83 -30.62
CA GLU A 29 3.60 14.10 -30.69
C GLU A 29 4.43 12.80 -30.68
N GLY A 30 3.78 11.63 -30.55
CA GLY A 30 4.44 10.32 -30.52
C GLY A 30 4.99 9.94 -29.16
N THR A 31 4.70 10.69 -28.12
CA THR A 31 5.05 10.32 -26.75
C THR A 31 4.16 9.19 -26.27
N MET A 32 4.76 8.14 -25.71
CA MET A 32 4.07 6.99 -25.16
C MET A 32 4.46 6.78 -23.68
N GLY A 33 3.48 6.59 -22.85
CA GLY A 33 3.64 6.18 -21.44
C GLY A 33 2.83 4.93 -21.16
N SER A 34 3.28 4.11 -20.22
CA SER A 34 2.61 2.88 -19.81
C SER A 34 2.47 2.78 -18.31
N ALA A 35 1.47 1.99 -17.88
CA ALA A 35 1.26 1.63 -16.48
C ALA A 35 0.69 0.22 -16.37
N ILE A 36 1.05 -0.47 -15.26
CA ILE A 36 0.57 -1.82 -14.96
C ILE A 36 -0.16 -1.78 -13.62
N VAL A 37 -1.37 -2.34 -13.59
CA VAL A 37 -2.24 -2.31 -12.41
C VAL A 37 -1.90 -3.47 -11.47
N PRO A 38 -1.69 -3.23 -10.15
CA PRO A 38 -1.51 -4.29 -9.16
C PRO A 38 -2.85 -4.96 -8.79
N SER A 39 -2.77 -6.12 -8.13
CA SER A 39 -3.92 -6.95 -7.73
C SER A 39 -3.85 -7.38 -6.26
N GLY A 40 -4.96 -7.34 -5.53
CA GLY A 40 -5.03 -7.82 -4.14
C GLY A 40 -5.13 -9.33 -4.01
N ALA A 41 -4.73 -9.90 -2.86
CA ALA A 41 -5.07 -11.26 -2.44
C ALA A 41 -6.35 -11.24 -1.59
N SER A 42 -6.33 -10.50 -0.49
CA SER A 42 -7.51 -10.08 0.25
C SER A 42 -8.06 -8.79 -0.36
N THR A 43 -9.37 -8.63 -0.37
CA THR A 43 -10.03 -7.43 -0.89
C THR A 43 -11.14 -7.04 0.07
N GLY A 44 -11.13 -5.80 0.58
CA GLY A 44 -12.21 -5.24 1.37
C GLY A 44 -13.53 -5.24 0.57
N ILE A 45 -14.63 -5.51 1.23
CA ILE A 45 -15.96 -5.62 0.57
C ILE A 45 -16.42 -4.30 -0.06
N HIS A 46 -15.79 -3.19 0.30
CA HIS A 46 -16.10 -1.84 -0.18
C HIS A 46 -15.13 -1.34 -1.27
N GLU A 47 -14.17 -2.18 -1.71
CA GLU A 47 -13.25 -1.81 -2.79
C GLU A 47 -13.98 -1.70 -4.15
N ALA A 48 -13.42 -0.88 -5.04
CA ALA A 48 -13.83 -0.87 -6.45
C ALA A 48 -13.50 -2.24 -7.11
N VAL A 49 -14.36 -2.66 -8.04
CA VAL A 49 -14.33 -4.00 -8.61
C VAL A 49 -13.15 -4.21 -9.55
N GLU A 50 -12.23 -5.11 -9.19
CA GLU A 50 -11.27 -5.67 -10.12
C GLU A 50 -11.98 -6.66 -11.04
N LEU A 51 -12.11 -6.33 -12.33
CA LEU A 51 -12.86 -7.15 -13.27
C LEU A 51 -12.04 -8.35 -13.71
N ARG A 52 -12.59 -9.54 -13.46
CA ARG A 52 -12.04 -10.86 -13.83
C ARG A 52 -13.00 -11.59 -14.78
N ASP A 53 -12.46 -12.34 -15.73
CA ASP A 53 -13.25 -13.01 -16.77
C ASP A 53 -14.13 -14.13 -16.21
N GLY A 54 -13.73 -14.79 -15.11
CA GLY A 54 -14.46 -15.90 -14.51
C GLY A 54 -14.38 -17.22 -15.32
N ASP A 55 -13.76 -17.22 -16.49
CA ASP A 55 -13.58 -18.41 -17.33
C ASP A 55 -12.51 -19.34 -16.73
N LYS A 56 -12.97 -20.41 -16.09
CA LYS A 56 -12.08 -21.39 -15.43
C LYS A 56 -11.13 -22.13 -16.39
N SER A 57 -11.40 -22.12 -17.69
CA SER A 57 -10.53 -22.73 -18.70
C SER A 57 -9.28 -21.88 -18.98
N ARG A 58 -9.29 -20.59 -18.59
CA ARG A 58 -8.20 -19.64 -18.71
C ARG A 58 -7.78 -19.10 -17.34
N TYR A 59 -6.50 -19.27 -16.97
CA TYR A 59 -5.96 -18.80 -15.69
C TYR A 59 -6.85 -19.11 -14.47
N LEU A 60 -7.54 -20.26 -14.49
CA LEU A 60 -8.44 -20.71 -13.40
C LEU A 60 -9.56 -19.70 -13.07
N GLY A 61 -9.99 -18.90 -14.04
CA GLY A 61 -11.00 -17.85 -13.89
C GLY A 61 -10.47 -16.46 -13.60
N LYS A 62 -9.14 -16.31 -13.45
CA LYS A 62 -8.49 -15.02 -13.09
C LYS A 62 -8.08 -14.18 -14.31
N GLY A 63 -8.44 -14.55 -15.54
CA GLY A 63 -8.17 -13.78 -16.76
C GLY A 63 -8.69 -12.34 -16.67
N THR A 64 -8.10 -11.42 -17.42
CA THR A 64 -8.46 -10.00 -17.44
C THR A 64 -8.78 -9.49 -18.86
N LEU A 65 -9.07 -10.39 -19.82
CA LEU A 65 -9.36 -9.99 -21.19
C LEU A 65 -10.60 -9.09 -21.30
N THR A 66 -11.60 -9.26 -20.45
CA THR A 66 -12.78 -8.38 -20.44
C THR A 66 -12.37 -6.95 -20.10
N ALA A 67 -11.52 -6.75 -19.10
CA ALA A 67 -10.98 -5.43 -18.76
C ALA A 67 -10.09 -4.87 -19.89
N VAL A 68 -9.24 -5.70 -20.49
CA VAL A 68 -8.42 -5.32 -21.65
C VAL A 68 -9.31 -4.87 -22.83
N ASN A 69 -10.35 -5.61 -23.16
CA ASN A 69 -11.27 -5.25 -24.25
C ASN A 69 -12.05 -3.96 -23.92
N ASN A 70 -12.43 -3.74 -22.64
CA ASN A 70 -13.06 -2.50 -22.22
C ASN A 70 -12.15 -1.28 -22.48
N VAL A 71 -10.84 -1.44 -22.26
CA VAL A 71 -9.87 -0.38 -22.60
C VAL A 71 -9.78 -0.20 -24.11
N ASN A 72 -9.56 -1.27 -24.88
CA ASN A 72 -9.25 -1.21 -26.30
C ASN A 72 -10.44 -0.78 -27.16
N GLU A 73 -11.68 -1.09 -26.76
CA GLU A 73 -12.88 -0.84 -27.57
C GLU A 73 -13.71 0.33 -27.04
N ILE A 74 -13.92 0.41 -25.69
CA ILE A 74 -14.86 1.38 -25.10
C ILE A 74 -14.15 2.64 -24.63
N ILE A 75 -13.09 2.48 -23.78
CA ILE A 75 -12.39 3.61 -23.20
C ILE A 75 -11.56 4.35 -24.26
N SER A 76 -10.86 3.61 -25.13
CA SER A 76 -10.08 4.16 -26.22
C SER A 76 -10.95 5.05 -27.12
N GLU A 77 -12.10 4.55 -27.60
CA GLU A 77 -13.03 5.36 -28.43
C GLU A 77 -13.49 6.63 -27.73
N ALA A 78 -13.74 6.58 -26.43
CA ALA A 78 -14.26 7.72 -25.66
C ALA A 78 -13.20 8.78 -25.38
N LEU A 79 -11.90 8.43 -25.30
CA LEU A 79 -10.84 9.35 -24.86
C LEU A 79 -9.92 9.84 -25.97
N ILE A 80 -9.96 9.27 -27.18
CA ILE A 80 -9.20 9.82 -28.32
C ILE A 80 -9.63 11.29 -28.55
N GLY A 81 -8.62 12.17 -28.68
CA GLY A 81 -8.81 13.60 -28.84
C GLY A 81 -8.86 14.40 -27.53
N PHE A 82 -8.81 13.74 -26.35
CA PHE A 82 -8.60 14.44 -25.08
C PHE A 82 -7.18 14.97 -24.99
N ASP A 83 -7.01 16.09 -24.26
CA ASP A 83 -5.68 16.59 -23.90
C ASP A 83 -5.08 15.73 -22.81
N VAL A 84 -3.91 15.12 -23.03
CA VAL A 84 -3.22 14.24 -22.08
C VAL A 84 -2.92 14.94 -20.73
N PHE A 85 -2.89 16.27 -20.71
CA PHE A 85 -2.67 17.08 -19.51
C PHE A 85 -3.95 17.34 -18.68
N ASP A 86 -5.13 16.99 -19.19
CA ASP A 86 -6.38 17.13 -18.46
C ASP A 86 -6.73 15.87 -17.65
N GLN A 87 -5.84 15.49 -16.70
CA GLN A 87 -6.02 14.29 -15.85
C GLN A 87 -7.41 14.26 -15.19
N VAL A 88 -7.84 15.38 -14.62
CA VAL A 88 -9.13 15.45 -13.89
C VAL A 88 -10.32 15.26 -14.84
N GLY A 89 -10.27 15.86 -16.04
CA GLY A 89 -11.28 15.68 -17.07
C GLY A 89 -11.35 14.24 -17.57
N ILE A 90 -10.20 13.61 -17.80
CA ILE A 90 -10.09 12.22 -18.23
C ILE A 90 -10.63 11.27 -17.15
N ASP A 91 -10.21 11.42 -15.89
CA ASP A 91 -10.68 10.56 -14.80
C ASP A 91 -12.19 10.69 -14.58
N LYS A 92 -12.75 11.91 -14.68
CA LYS A 92 -14.19 12.13 -14.65
C LYS A 92 -14.92 11.47 -15.83
N ALA A 93 -14.34 11.53 -17.03
CA ALA A 93 -14.92 10.87 -18.20
C ALA A 93 -14.95 9.34 -18.01
N LEU A 94 -13.88 8.75 -17.46
CA LEU A 94 -13.80 7.32 -17.13
C LEU A 94 -14.87 6.90 -16.12
N ILE A 95 -15.03 7.66 -15.03
CA ILE A 95 -16.06 7.42 -14.01
C ILE A 95 -17.47 7.49 -14.61
N GLN A 96 -17.75 8.50 -15.45
CA GLN A 96 -19.04 8.67 -16.11
C GLN A 96 -19.32 7.56 -17.14
N LEU A 97 -18.31 7.08 -17.84
CA LEU A 97 -18.42 6.01 -18.82
C LEU A 97 -18.76 4.67 -18.16
N ASP A 98 -18.19 4.41 -16.98
CA ASP A 98 -18.58 3.27 -16.15
C ASP A 98 -19.99 3.44 -15.60
N GLY A 99 -20.28 4.55 -14.92
CA GLY A 99 -21.58 4.92 -14.41
C GLY A 99 -22.06 4.09 -13.22
N THR A 100 -21.23 3.21 -12.65
CA THR A 100 -21.53 2.44 -11.44
C THR A 100 -20.75 2.98 -10.24
N GLU A 101 -21.26 2.79 -9.03
CA GLU A 101 -20.64 3.29 -7.80
C GLU A 101 -19.25 2.69 -7.56
N ASN A 102 -19.09 1.41 -7.87
CA ASN A 102 -17.88 0.62 -7.60
C ASN A 102 -17.09 0.21 -8.85
N LYS A 103 -17.31 0.87 -9.98
CA LYS A 103 -16.63 0.61 -11.26
C LYS A 103 -16.80 -0.82 -11.80
N SER A 104 -17.95 -1.43 -11.51
CA SER A 104 -18.21 -2.84 -11.87
C SER A 104 -18.49 -3.09 -13.35
N LYS A 105 -18.79 -2.05 -14.14
CA LYS A 105 -19.08 -2.18 -15.58
C LYS A 105 -17.82 -2.31 -16.42
N LEU A 106 -16.87 -1.39 -16.25
CA LEU A 106 -15.61 -1.38 -17.01
C LEU A 106 -14.48 -2.10 -16.27
N GLY A 107 -14.53 -2.10 -14.94
CA GLY A 107 -13.51 -2.60 -14.06
C GLY A 107 -12.55 -1.52 -13.56
N ALA A 108 -12.30 -1.48 -12.24
CA ALA A 108 -11.35 -0.55 -11.64
C ALA A 108 -9.93 -0.76 -12.21
N ASN A 109 -9.56 -1.98 -12.57
CA ASN A 109 -8.28 -2.29 -13.20
C ASN A 109 -8.15 -1.67 -14.61
N ALA A 110 -9.20 -1.70 -15.43
CA ALA A 110 -9.20 -1.02 -16.73
C ALA A 110 -9.11 0.50 -16.57
N ILE A 111 -9.93 1.08 -15.68
CA ILE A 111 -10.00 2.51 -15.42
C ILE A 111 -8.67 3.03 -14.86
N LEU A 112 -8.12 2.38 -13.84
CA LEU A 112 -6.85 2.79 -13.23
C LEU A 112 -5.68 2.65 -14.18
N GLY A 113 -5.63 1.59 -14.98
CA GLY A 113 -4.58 1.42 -15.98
C GLY A 113 -4.49 2.62 -16.91
N VAL A 114 -5.63 3.09 -17.42
CA VAL A 114 -5.70 4.29 -18.26
C VAL A 114 -5.33 5.56 -17.48
N SER A 115 -5.89 5.77 -16.30
CA SER A 115 -5.61 6.94 -15.46
C SER A 115 -4.11 7.09 -15.15
N MET A 116 -3.44 5.99 -14.77
CA MET A 116 -1.99 5.99 -14.51
C MET A 116 -1.15 6.18 -15.79
N ALA A 117 -1.53 5.52 -16.89
CA ALA A 117 -0.82 5.65 -18.16
C ALA A 117 -0.90 7.08 -18.71
N VAL A 118 -2.07 7.75 -18.58
CA VAL A 118 -2.24 9.17 -18.93
C VAL A 118 -1.27 10.05 -18.13
N ALA A 119 -1.23 9.92 -16.81
CA ALA A 119 -0.31 10.69 -15.98
C ALA A 119 1.16 10.44 -16.35
N ARG A 120 1.51 9.17 -16.64
CA ARG A 120 2.86 8.81 -17.09
C ARG A 120 3.19 9.45 -18.44
N THR A 121 2.28 9.39 -19.42
CA THR A 121 2.46 10.00 -20.73
C THR A 121 2.62 11.51 -20.63
N ALA A 122 1.77 12.18 -19.86
CA ALA A 122 1.84 13.61 -19.61
C ALA A 122 3.18 14.02 -18.95
N SER A 123 3.67 13.22 -18.01
CA SER A 123 4.97 13.45 -17.35
C SER A 123 6.13 13.37 -18.35
N ILE A 124 6.12 12.37 -19.25
CA ILE A 124 7.12 12.21 -20.31
C ILE A 124 7.02 13.36 -21.30
N GLU A 125 5.82 13.68 -21.77
CA GLU A 125 5.54 14.75 -22.72
C GLU A 125 6.04 16.12 -22.23
N SER A 126 5.83 16.41 -20.94
CA SER A 126 6.32 17.64 -20.30
C SER A 126 7.81 17.60 -19.92
N CYS A 127 8.52 16.48 -20.19
CA CYS A 127 9.89 16.25 -19.73
C CYS A 127 10.05 16.42 -18.21
N THR A 128 8.99 16.17 -17.42
CA THR A 128 8.95 16.31 -15.97
C THR A 128 8.83 14.93 -15.35
N PRO A 129 9.62 14.57 -14.30
CA PRO A 129 9.43 13.29 -13.60
C PRO A 129 8.03 13.14 -13.04
N LEU A 130 7.52 11.91 -12.95
CA LEU A 130 6.13 11.67 -12.54
C LEU A 130 5.81 12.23 -11.15
N TYR A 131 6.73 12.09 -10.18
CA TYR A 131 6.51 12.64 -8.84
C TYR A 131 6.38 14.18 -8.84
N GLU A 132 7.13 14.86 -9.71
CA GLU A 132 7.10 16.31 -9.84
C GLU A 132 5.90 16.77 -10.69
N TYR A 133 5.54 16.00 -11.72
CA TYR A 133 4.35 16.25 -12.53
C TYR A 133 3.08 16.21 -11.68
N ILE A 134 2.90 15.18 -10.83
CA ILE A 134 1.73 15.04 -9.96
C ILE A 134 1.78 16.03 -8.79
N GLY A 135 2.94 16.18 -8.14
CA GLY A 135 3.05 16.91 -6.87
C GLY A 135 3.52 18.36 -6.98
N GLY A 136 3.92 18.79 -8.19
CA GLY A 136 4.46 20.12 -8.43
C GLY A 136 5.83 20.34 -7.79
N VAL A 137 6.28 21.58 -7.78
CA VAL A 137 7.61 22.00 -7.32
C VAL A 137 7.91 21.71 -5.83
N ASN A 138 6.91 21.36 -5.04
CA ASN A 138 7.10 21.03 -3.62
C ASN A 138 7.23 19.52 -3.34
N ALA A 139 7.16 18.66 -4.37
CA ALA A 139 7.34 17.22 -4.26
C ALA A 139 8.81 16.88 -3.97
N LYS A 140 9.18 16.66 -2.70
CA LYS A 140 10.56 16.46 -2.27
C LYS A 140 10.75 15.65 -1.00
N THR A 141 9.65 15.14 -0.42
CA THR A 141 9.72 14.37 0.83
C THR A 141 9.81 12.88 0.52
N LEU A 142 10.96 12.28 0.81
CA LEU A 142 11.17 10.83 0.74
C LEU A 142 10.44 10.16 1.91
N PRO A 143 9.71 9.06 1.67
CA PRO A 143 8.93 8.40 2.69
C PRO A 143 9.78 7.50 3.61
N VAL A 144 9.37 7.36 4.88
CA VAL A 144 9.86 6.29 5.76
C VAL A 144 9.33 4.96 5.22
N PRO A 145 10.20 3.97 4.93
CA PRO A 145 9.75 2.68 4.46
C PRO A 145 9.20 1.83 5.62
N MET A 146 8.01 1.26 5.44
CA MET A 146 7.42 0.20 6.25
C MET A 146 7.76 -1.13 5.58
N MET A 147 8.81 -1.80 6.06
CA MET A 147 9.36 -2.98 5.38
C MET A 147 8.82 -4.25 6.04
N ASN A 148 7.95 -4.97 5.33
CA ASN A 148 7.38 -6.24 5.78
C ASN A 148 8.45 -7.34 5.77
N ILE A 149 9.01 -7.70 6.94
CA ILE A 149 10.12 -8.65 7.05
C ILE A 149 9.71 -10.04 7.56
N LEU A 150 8.49 -10.18 8.12
CA LEU A 150 7.94 -11.46 8.55
C LEU A 150 6.43 -11.49 8.26
N ASN A 151 5.98 -12.54 7.60
CA ASN A 151 4.62 -12.75 7.13
C ASN A 151 3.89 -13.81 7.93
N GLY A 152 2.59 -13.59 8.14
CA GLY A 152 1.60 -14.56 8.62
C GLY A 152 0.28 -14.39 7.86
N GLY A 153 -0.83 -14.81 8.46
CA GLY A 153 -2.18 -14.68 7.89
C GLY A 153 -2.26 -15.19 6.44
N GLU A 154 -2.99 -14.49 5.59
CA GLU A 154 -3.16 -14.84 4.17
C GLU A 154 -1.87 -14.67 3.32
N HIS A 155 -0.84 -13.97 3.85
CA HIS A 155 0.43 -13.76 3.13
C HIS A 155 1.44 -14.90 3.30
N ALA A 156 1.13 -15.92 4.12
CA ALA A 156 2.02 -17.05 4.38
C ALA A 156 1.25 -18.32 4.76
N ASP A 157 1.67 -19.47 4.23
CA ASP A 157 1.18 -20.77 4.66
C ASP A 157 1.92 -21.21 5.95
N ASN A 158 1.54 -20.57 7.06
CA ASN A 158 2.10 -20.82 8.41
C ASN A 158 1.03 -20.64 9.51
N ASN A 159 1.46 -20.68 10.77
CA ASN A 159 0.59 -20.59 11.94
C ASN A 159 0.60 -19.23 12.66
N VAL A 160 1.10 -18.20 12.04
CA VAL A 160 1.12 -16.84 12.62
C VAL A 160 -0.14 -16.10 12.19
N ASP A 161 -0.93 -15.59 13.16
CA ASP A 161 -2.22 -14.97 12.87
C ASP A 161 -2.11 -13.57 12.29
N ILE A 162 -1.22 -12.72 12.84
CA ILE A 162 -0.97 -11.36 12.35
C ILE A 162 -0.31 -11.44 10.96
N GLN A 163 -0.88 -10.72 9.99
CA GLN A 163 -0.51 -10.85 8.58
C GLN A 163 0.88 -10.32 8.25
N GLU A 164 1.26 -9.16 8.83
CA GLU A 164 2.56 -8.55 8.55
C GLU A 164 3.20 -7.98 9.80
N PHE A 165 4.51 -8.24 9.93
CA PHE A 165 5.38 -7.61 10.91
C PHE A 165 6.43 -6.81 10.17
N MET A 166 6.40 -5.50 10.37
CA MET A 166 7.21 -4.54 9.63
C MET A 166 8.25 -3.88 10.53
N VAL A 167 9.40 -3.53 9.92
CA VAL A 167 10.37 -2.61 10.52
C VAL A 167 10.31 -1.26 9.83
N MET A 168 10.44 -0.20 10.62
CA MET A 168 10.39 1.18 10.18
C MET A 168 11.66 1.90 10.66
N PRO A 169 12.65 2.13 9.79
CA PRO A 169 13.89 2.83 10.14
C PRO A 169 13.69 4.36 10.23
N ALA A 170 12.76 4.79 11.10
CA ALA A 170 12.38 6.19 11.26
C ALA A 170 13.44 7.05 11.98
N GLY A 171 14.47 6.42 12.58
CA GLY A 171 15.62 7.11 13.14
C GLY A 171 16.73 7.47 12.14
N ALA A 172 16.59 7.03 10.88
CA ALA A 172 17.56 7.34 9.82
C ALA A 172 17.56 8.83 9.44
N CYS A 173 18.66 9.29 8.84
CA CYS A 173 18.82 10.68 8.39
C CYS A 173 18.48 10.89 6.91
N SER A 174 18.29 9.82 6.13
CA SER A 174 17.95 9.87 4.70
C SER A 174 17.19 8.59 4.31
N PHE A 175 16.55 8.58 3.14
CA PHE A 175 15.89 7.39 2.62
C PHE A 175 16.89 6.26 2.33
N LYS A 176 18.02 6.58 1.71
CA LYS A 176 19.11 5.64 1.44
C LYS A 176 19.59 4.95 2.72
N GLU A 177 19.77 5.71 3.79
CA GLU A 177 20.15 5.18 5.09
C GLU A 177 19.06 4.31 5.70
N ALA A 178 17.80 4.73 5.63
CA ALA A 178 16.66 3.95 6.10
C ALA A 178 16.57 2.60 5.37
N LEU A 179 16.71 2.59 4.05
CA LEU A 179 16.71 1.37 3.26
C LEU A 179 17.87 0.43 3.62
N ARG A 180 19.08 0.98 3.84
CA ARG A 180 20.24 0.19 4.30
C ARG A 180 19.96 -0.46 5.64
N MET A 181 19.48 0.31 6.63
CA MET A 181 19.18 -0.19 7.97
C MET A 181 18.15 -1.32 7.93
N GLY A 182 17.04 -1.13 7.22
CA GLY A 182 16.00 -2.16 7.08
C GLY A 182 16.51 -3.42 6.39
N THR A 183 17.36 -3.28 5.37
CA THR A 183 17.99 -4.42 4.66
C THR A 183 18.95 -5.18 5.56
N GLU A 184 19.74 -4.50 6.37
CA GLU A 184 20.65 -5.15 7.34
C GLU A 184 19.88 -5.91 8.42
N VAL A 185 18.74 -5.37 8.91
CA VAL A 185 17.85 -6.10 9.82
C VAL A 185 17.25 -7.32 9.12
N PHE A 186 16.79 -7.22 7.88
CA PHE A 186 16.28 -8.35 7.11
C PHE A 186 17.30 -9.50 7.01
N HIS A 187 18.56 -9.21 6.71
CA HIS A 187 19.60 -10.23 6.64
C HIS A 187 19.96 -10.83 8.01
N ASN A 188 19.96 -10.02 9.08
CA ASN A 188 20.14 -10.50 10.43
C ASN A 188 18.96 -11.37 10.89
N LEU A 189 17.72 -11.02 10.53
CA LEU A 189 16.54 -11.84 10.80
C LEU A 189 16.66 -13.22 10.15
N LYS A 190 17.15 -13.30 8.90
CA LYS A 190 17.44 -14.57 8.24
C LYS A 190 18.42 -15.43 9.05
N ALA A 191 19.47 -14.81 9.58
CA ALA A 191 20.47 -15.51 10.38
C ALA A 191 19.89 -15.97 11.73
N VAL A 192 19.07 -15.15 12.39
CA VAL A 192 18.37 -15.49 13.63
C VAL A 192 17.43 -16.67 13.43
N LEU A 193 16.56 -16.63 12.41
CA LEU A 193 15.62 -17.70 12.07
C LEU A 193 16.38 -19.02 11.80
N LYS A 194 17.45 -18.99 11.01
CA LYS A 194 18.29 -20.17 10.74
C LYS A 194 18.91 -20.75 12.01
N SER A 195 19.41 -19.89 12.90
CA SER A 195 20.04 -20.34 14.15
C SER A 195 19.05 -21.04 15.10
N LYS A 196 17.78 -20.69 15.01
CA LYS A 196 16.68 -21.32 15.75
C LYS A 196 16.06 -22.51 15.02
N GLY A 197 16.55 -22.86 13.82
CA GLY A 197 16.05 -23.98 13.03
C GLY A 197 14.77 -23.69 12.24
N TYR A 198 14.37 -22.43 12.12
CA TYR A 198 13.18 -22.02 11.37
C TYR A 198 13.44 -21.94 9.87
N ASN A 199 12.36 -22.10 9.08
CA ASN A 199 12.37 -21.89 7.65
C ASN A 199 12.63 -20.41 7.31
N THR A 200 13.37 -20.17 6.24
CA THR A 200 13.64 -18.82 5.70
C THR A 200 13.16 -18.65 4.26
N ALA A 201 12.15 -19.42 3.84
CA ALA A 201 11.38 -19.12 2.63
C ALA A 201 10.61 -17.81 2.84
N VAL A 202 10.35 -17.12 1.74
CA VAL A 202 9.64 -15.82 1.77
C VAL A 202 8.22 -15.96 1.25
N GLY A 203 7.32 -15.16 1.80
CA GLY A 203 5.94 -15.02 1.34
C GLY A 203 5.82 -14.10 0.11
N ASP A 204 4.58 -13.77 -0.23
CA ASP A 204 4.24 -12.99 -1.43
C ASP A 204 4.88 -11.59 -1.43
N GLU A 205 5.09 -11.00 -0.29
CA GLU A 205 5.66 -9.67 -0.13
C GLU A 205 7.17 -9.65 0.18
N GLY A 206 7.81 -10.83 0.14
CA GLY A 206 9.26 -10.96 0.31
C GLY A 206 9.74 -11.06 1.76
N GLY A 207 8.87 -10.96 2.76
CA GLY A 207 9.16 -11.25 4.17
C GLY A 207 9.27 -12.75 4.43
N PHE A 208 9.98 -13.15 5.50
CA PHE A 208 10.08 -14.56 5.87
C PHE A 208 8.77 -15.11 6.40
N ALA A 209 8.51 -16.40 6.18
CA ALA A 209 7.26 -17.07 6.54
C ALA A 209 7.54 -18.32 7.43
N PRO A 210 8.14 -18.17 8.62
CA PRO A 210 8.39 -19.29 9.52
C PRO A 210 7.11 -19.71 10.24
N ASN A 211 7.06 -20.99 10.71
CA ASN A 211 6.12 -21.39 11.75
C ASN A 211 6.69 -20.99 13.11
N LEU A 212 5.98 -20.12 13.82
CA LEU A 212 6.35 -19.67 15.16
C LEU A 212 5.30 -20.11 16.18
N ASN A 213 5.63 -20.05 17.47
CA ASN A 213 4.70 -20.50 18.51
C ASN A 213 3.63 -19.44 18.86
N SER A 214 3.87 -18.18 18.54
CA SER A 214 2.94 -17.07 18.77
C SER A 214 3.30 -15.84 17.94
N ASN A 215 2.35 -14.89 17.86
CA ASN A 215 2.60 -13.56 17.28
C ASN A 215 3.67 -12.79 18.08
N GLU A 216 3.70 -12.98 19.42
CA GLU A 216 4.72 -12.34 20.26
C GLU A 216 6.14 -12.88 20.00
N GLU A 217 6.29 -14.17 19.66
CA GLU A 217 7.59 -14.73 19.24
C GLU A 217 8.10 -14.10 17.94
N ALA A 218 7.22 -13.72 17.02
CA ALA A 218 7.61 -12.96 15.84
C ALA A 218 8.24 -11.62 16.22
N LEU A 219 7.60 -10.84 17.11
CA LEU A 219 8.13 -9.58 17.61
C LEU A 219 9.48 -9.77 18.31
N GLN A 220 9.59 -10.74 19.20
CA GLN A 220 10.85 -11.06 19.91
C GLN A 220 11.99 -11.42 18.95
N THR A 221 11.67 -12.18 17.89
CA THR A 221 12.66 -12.59 16.89
C THR A 221 13.14 -11.40 16.05
N ILE A 222 12.24 -10.46 15.74
CA ILE A 222 12.59 -9.21 15.05
C ILE A 222 13.42 -8.30 15.95
N MET A 223 13.07 -8.17 17.23
CA MET A 223 13.86 -7.40 18.21
C MET A 223 15.29 -7.93 18.30
N GLU A 224 15.48 -9.26 18.35
CA GLU A 224 16.80 -9.90 18.32
C GLU A 224 17.57 -9.57 17.03
N ALA A 225 16.88 -9.52 15.90
CA ALA A 225 17.48 -9.18 14.61
C ALA A 225 17.93 -7.71 14.55
N ILE A 226 17.14 -6.79 15.10
CA ILE A 226 17.48 -5.35 15.20
C ILE A 226 18.74 -5.17 16.05
N GLU A 227 18.81 -5.81 17.24
CA GLU A 227 19.98 -5.77 18.11
C GLU A 227 21.23 -6.34 17.43
N LYS A 228 21.11 -7.51 16.77
CA LYS A 228 22.21 -8.13 16.01
C LYS A 228 22.69 -7.29 14.83
N ALA A 229 21.81 -6.48 14.24
CA ALA A 229 22.17 -5.52 13.21
C ALA A 229 22.90 -4.29 13.77
N GLY A 230 22.94 -4.12 15.09
CA GLY A 230 23.62 -3.02 15.77
C GLY A 230 22.73 -1.78 15.94
N TYR A 231 21.42 -1.90 15.79
CA TYR A 231 20.48 -0.79 15.94
C TYR A 231 19.71 -0.84 17.26
N LEU A 232 19.23 0.32 17.70
CA LEU A 232 18.41 0.47 18.90
C LEU A 232 16.93 0.50 18.52
N ALA A 233 16.19 -0.53 18.93
CA ALA A 233 14.74 -0.55 18.79
C ALA A 233 14.09 0.57 19.61
N GLY A 234 13.11 1.27 19.01
CA GLY A 234 12.46 2.42 19.61
C GLY A 234 13.24 3.75 19.50
N LYS A 235 14.39 3.73 18.83
CA LYS A 235 15.19 4.91 18.52
C LYS A 235 15.55 4.97 17.03
N ASP A 236 16.26 3.95 16.56
CA ASP A 236 16.72 3.88 15.18
C ASP A 236 15.65 3.18 14.31
N ILE A 237 15.07 2.11 14.84
CA ILE A 237 14.08 1.28 14.16
C ILE A 237 12.86 1.06 15.06
N PHE A 238 11.70 1.26 14.50
CA PHE A 238 10.40 1.01 15.11
C PHE A 238 9.72 -0.19 14.44
N LEU A 239 8.69 -0.73 15.08
CA LEU A 239 7.88 -1.82 14.58
C LEU A 239 6.53 -1.30 14.09
N ALA A 240 5.97 -1.98 13.09
CA ALA A 240 4.60 -1.80 12.67
C ALA A 240 3.95 -3.17 12.41
N LEU A 241 2.64 -3.22 12.59
CA LEU A 241 1.82 -4.41 12.36
C LEU A 241 0.76 -4.10 11.31
N ASP A 242 0.49 -5.07 10.46
CA ASP A 242 -0.76 -5.21 9.73
C ASP A 242 -1.45 -6.48 10.20
N VAL A 243 -2.60 -6.32 10.82
CA VAL A 243 -3.29 -7.45 11.44
C VAL A 243 -4.28 -8.11 10.49
N ALA A 244 -4.82 -7.36 9.52
CA ALA A 244 -5.86 -7.79 8.60
C ALA A 244 -7.03 -8.46 9.35
N SER A 245 -7.52 -7.82 10.39
CA SER A 245 -8.44 -8.42 11.37
C SER A 245 -9.79 -8.84 10.78
N SER A 246 -10.20 -8.28 9.64
CA SER A 246 -11.43 -8.69 8.93
C SER A 246 -11.41 -10.19 8.57
N GLU A 247 -10.24 -10.74 8.21
CA GLU A 247 -10.05 -12.16 7.86
C GLU A 247 -10.27 -13.11 9.07
N MET A 248 -10.12 -12.59 10.28
CA MET A 248 -10.27 -13.35 11.52
C MET A 248 -11.61 -13.09 12.21
N TYR A 249 -12.43 -12.16 11.68
CA TYR A 249 -13.67 -11.72 12.30
C TYR A 249 -14.85 -12.60 11.90
N GLU A 250 -15.41 -13.30 12.86
CA GLU A 250 -16.56 -14.17 12.67
C GLU A 250 -17.52 -14.11 13.87
N ASN A 251 -18.81 -13.91 13.62
CA ASN A 251 -19.85 -13.88 14.65
C ASN A 251 -19.60 -12.91 15.82
N GLY A 252 -19.03 -11.73 15.53
CA GLY A 252 -18.74 -10.70 16.52
C GLY A 252 -17.48 -10.95 17.35
N LYS A 253 -16.60 -11.86 16.89
CA LYS A 253 -15.34 -12.21 17.59
C LYS A 253 -14.20 -12.38 16.61
N TYR A 254 -12.98 -12.20 17.10
CA TYR A 254 -11.73 -12.37 16.40
C TYR A 254 -11.07 -13.70 16.76
N ASN A 255 -10.92 -14.58 15.78
CA ASN A 255 -10.42 -15.94 15.99
C ASN A 255 -8.94 -16.05 15.55
N PHE A 256 -8.04 -15.99 16.52
CA PHE A 256 -6.61 -16.19 16.34
C PHE A 256 -6.31 -17.69 16.36
N LYS A 257 -6.50 -18.34 15.21
CA LYS A 257 -6.42 -19.81 15.06
C LYS A 257 -5.03 -20.36 15.40
N GLY A 258 -3.97 -19.64 15.04
CA GLY A 258 -2.58 -20.03 15.29
C GLY A 258 -2.25 -20.08 16.78
N GLU A 259 -2.81 -19.16 17.58
CA GLU A 259 -2.66 -19.16 19.05
C GLU A 259 -3.79 -19.91 19.77
N GLY A 260 -4.85 -20.34 19.08
CA GLY A 260 -6.00 -20.98 19.67
C GLY A 260 -6.81 -20.07 20.59
N LYS A 261 -6.81 -18.76 20.34
CA LYS A 261 -7.48 -17.73 21.15
C LYS A 261 -8.63 -17.09 20.38
N VAL A 262 -9.66 -16.70 21.10
CA VAL A 262 -10.82 -15.97 20.56
C VAL A 262 -11.03 -14.73 21.39
N TYR A 263 -11.06 -13.56 20.75
CA TYR A 263 -11.18 -12.27 21.38
C TYR A 263 -12.50 -11.59 21.03
N SER A 264 -13.11 -10.87 21.97
CA SER A 264 -14.02 -9.76 21.68
C SER A 264 -13.22 -8.55 21.21
N SER A 265 -13.89 -7.52 20.66
CA SER A 265 -13.24 -6.26 20.26
C SER A 265 -12.48 -5.63 21.42
N GLU A 266 -13.07 -5.62 22.64
CA GLU A 266 -12.41 -5.06 23.82
C GLU A 266 -11.18 -5.87 24.26
N GLU A 267 -11.24 -7.20 24.24
CA GLU A 267 -10.12 -8.07 24.60
C GLU A 267 -8.98 -7.92 23.58
N LEU A 268 -9.29 -7.81 22.28
CA LEU A 268 -8.28 -7.60 21.23
C LEU A 268 -7.62 -6.22 21.37
N VAL A 269 -8.39 -5.18 21.66
CA VAL A 269 -7.84 -3.84 21.92
C VAL A 269 -6.91 -3.86 23.15
N ASN A 270 -7.26 -4.57 24.21
CA ASN A 270 -6.38 -4.72 25.39
C ASN A 270 -5.10 -5.47 25.05
N TYR A 271 -5.16 -6.50 24.20
CA TYR A 271 -3.99 -7.21 23.68
C TYR A 271 -3.03 -6.26 22.94
N TYR A 272 -3.55 -5.38 22.07
CA TYR A 272 -2.70 -4.37 21.41
C TYR A 272 -2.10 -3.37 22.40
N CYS A 273 -2.85 -2.93 23.41
CA CYS A 273 -2.31 -2.07 24.47
C CYS A 273 -1.09 -2.72 25.15
N GLU A 274 -1.17 -4.02 25.49
CA GLU A 274 -0.07 -4.76 26.09
C GLU A 274 1.15 -4.87 25.15
N LEU A 275 0.93 -5.13 23.85
CA LEU A 275 2.01 -5.20 22.86
C LEU A 275 2.72 -3.85 22.71
N VAL A 276 1.97 -2.75 22.63
CA VAL A 276 2.51 -1.38 22.51
C VAL A 276 3.31 -0.97 23.74
N GLU A 277 2.96 -1.47 24.93
CA GLU A 277 3.75 -1.21 26.15
C GLU A 277 5.07 -2.01 26.19
N LYS A 278 5.09 -3.21 25.59
CA LYS A 278 6.26 -4.10 25.60
C LYS A 278 7.24 -3.83 24.44
N TYR A 279 6.74 -3.41 23.30
CA TYR A 279 7.50 -3.31 22.04
C TYR A 279 7.39 -1.90 21.45
N PRO A 280 8.39 -1.42 20.72
CA PRO A 280 8.37 -0.09 20.11
C PRO A 280 7.48 -0.06 18.85
N ILE A 281 6.21 -0.46 18.98
CA ILE A 281 5.22 -0.44 17.92
C ILE A 281 4.73 0.99 17.75
N ILE A 282 4.91 1.54 16.55
CA ILE A 282 4.52 2.92 16.21
C ILE A 282 3.29 2.96 15.30
N SER A 283 2.93 1.84 14.66
CA SER A 283 1.80 1.76 13.73
C SER A 283 1.12 0.39 13.80
N ILE A 284 -0.22 0.40 13.80
CA ILE A 284 -1.07 -0.79 13.68
C ILE A 284 -2.08 -0.52 12.56
N GLU A 285 -2.06 -1.38 11.55
CA GLU A 285 -3.00 -1.36 10.42
C GLU A 285 -4.05 -2.43 10.62
N ASP A 286 -5.30 -2.09 10.31
CA ASP A 286 -6.48 -2.95 10.38
C ASP A 286 -6.53 -3.82 11.63
N GLY A 287 -6.31 -3.17 12.79
CA GLY A 287 -6.35 -3.83 14.09
C GLY A 287 -7.72 -4.39 14.46
N LEU A 288 -8.78 -3.95 13.79
CA LEU A 288 -10.15 -4.43 13.93
C LEU A 288 -10.81 -4.53 12.54
N ALA A 289 -11.91 -5.29 12.46
CA ALA A 289 -12.64 -5.53 11.22
C ALA A 289 -13.20 -4.23 10.60
N GLU A 290 -13.36 -4.22 9.29
CA GLU A 290 -13.73 -3.06 8.46
C GLU A 290 -15.08 -2.41 8.81
N ASP A 291 -15.98 -3.13 9.48
CA ASP A 291 -17.28 -2.63 9.93
C ASP A 291 -17.45 -2.65 11.47
N ASP A 292 -16.40 -2.96 12.25
CA ASP A 292 -16.41 -2.87 13.73
C ASP A 292 -16.12 -1.43 14.20
N TRP A 293 -16.99 -0.49 13.83
CA TRP A 293 -16.82 0.94 14.11
C TRP A 293 -16.70 1.26 15.62
N ASP A 294 -17.39 0.52 16.47
CA ASP A 294 -17.33 0.70 17.93
C ASP A 294 -15.98 0.23 18.49
N GLY A 295 -15.46 -0.89 18.00
CA GLY A 295 -14.13 -1.36 18.34
C GLY A 295 -13.04 -0.39 17.87
N TRP A 296 -13.14 0.14 16.64
CA TRP A 296 -12.25 1.16 16.13
C TRP A 296 -12.27 2.45 16.95
N LYS A 297 -13.45 2.84 17.45
CA LYS A 297 -13.55 3.98 18.37
C LYS A 297 -12.83 3.69 19.67
N LEU A 298 -13.00 2.51 20.24
CA LEU A 298 -12.35 2.09 21.47
C LEU A 298 -10.82 2.07 21.36
N ILE A 299 -10.25 1.50 20.28
CA ILE A 299 -8.80 1.46 20.10
C ILE A 299 -8.23 2.88 19.91
N THR A 300 -8.95 3.74 19.18
CA THR A 300 -8.54 5.12 18.95
C THR A 300 -8.47 5.91 20.25
N GLU A 301 -9.46 5.75 21.12
CA GLU A 301 -9.48 6.39 22.43
C GLU A 301 -8.38 5.88 23.37
N LYS A 302 -8.04 4.57 23.31
CA LYS A 302 -7.04 3.99 24.22
C LYS A 302 -5.59 4.28 23.81
N ILE A 303 -5.25 4.18 22.52
CA ILE A 303 -3.86 4.24 22.08
C ILE A 303 -3.62 5.15 20.86
N GLY A 304 -4.65 5.76 20.29
CA GLY A 304 -4.52 6.58 19.07
C GLY A 304 -3.63 7.81 19.22
N ASN A 305 -3.37 8.28 20.44
CA ASN A 305 -2.40 9.33 20.68
C ASN A 305 -0.93 8.84 20.76
N LYS A 306 -0.71 7.53 20.89
CA LYS A 306 0.62 6.92 21.02
C LYS A 306 1.04 6.16 19.77
N VAL A 307 0.07 5.63 19.02
CA VAL A 307 0.27 4.74 17.88
C VAL A 307 -0.53 5.23 16.70
N GLN A 308 0.07 5.20 15.52
CA GLN A 308 -0.63 5.40 14.25
C GLN A 308 -1.58 4.22 14.02
N LEU A 309 -2.86 4.51 13.87
CA LEU A 309 -3.91 3.54 13.57
C LEU A 309 -4.34 3.71 12.13
N VAL A 310 -3.94 2.77 11.28
CA VAL A 310 -4.12 2.83 9.83
C VAL A 310 -5.36 2.05 9.44
N GLY A 311 -6.28 2.69 8.74
CA GLY A 311 -7.41 2.00 8.09
C GLY A 311 -7.07 1.66 6.65
N ASP A 312 -6.98 0.35 6.33
CA ASP A 312 -6.93 -0.19 4.98
C ASP A 312 -8.34 -0.59 4.54
N ASP A 313 -8.82 -1.77 4.92
CA ASP A 313 -10.18 -2.23 4.60
C ASP A 313 -11.26 -1.33 5.21
N LEU A 314 -10.96 -0.68 6.33
CA LEU A 314 -11.84 0.32 6.95
C LEU A 314 -12.19 1.46 6.00
N PHE A 315 -11.23 1.98 5.25
CA PHE A 315 -11.38 3.18 4.42
C PHE A 315 -11.31 2.92 2.92
N VAL A 316 -10.66 1.86 2.48
CA VAL A 316 -10.49 1.45 1.07
C VAL A 316 -10.15 2.59 0.11
N THR A 317 -9.31 3.52 0.54
CA THR A 317 -8.94 4.74 -0.22
C THR A 317 -10.17 5.56 -0.65
N ASN A 318 -11.32 5.36 0.01
CA ASN A 318 -12.61 5.97 -0.37
C ASN A 318 -12.87 7.24 0.43
N TYR A 319 -13.09 8.36 -0.29
CA TYR A 319 -13.36 9.68 0.30
C TYR A 319 -14.52 9.65 1.31
N SER A 320 -15.64 9.02 0.96
CA SER A 320 -16.84 9.01 1.81
C SER A 320 -16.66 8.18 3.07
N ARG A 321 -15.98 7.01 2.99
CA ARG A 321 -15.66 6.19 4.17
C ARG A 321 -14.67 6.90 5.09
N LEU A 322 -13.65 7.55 4.52
CA LEU A 322 -12.70 8.35 5.29
C LEU A 322 -13.40 9.52 5.99
N ALA A 323 -14.28 10.26 5.29
CA ALA A 323 -15.04 11.36 5.88
C ALA A 323 -15.89 10.88 7.08
N MET A 324 -16.54 9.73 6.96
CA MET A 324 -17.29 9.11 8.07
C MET A 324 -16.39 8.74 9.26
N GLY A 325 -15.19 8.21 9.01
CA GLY A 325 -14.22 7.90 10.06
C GLY A 325 -13.73 9.16 10.78
N ILE A 326 -13.44 10.22 10.03
CA ILE A 326 -13.04 11.52 10.57
C ILE A 326 -14.16 12.10 11.44
N GLU A 327 -15.41 12.11 10.98
CA GLU A 327 -16.57 12.60 11.73
C GLU A 327 -16.75 11.85 13.05
N LYS A 328 -16.54 10.53 13.05
CA LYS A 328 -16.62 9.68 14.24
C LYS A 328 -15.38 9.77 15.14
N GLY A 329 -14.29 10.38 14.69
CA GLY A 329 -12.99 10.42 15.38
C GLY A 329 -12.39 9.02 15.54
N ILE A 330 -12.29 8.27 14.46
CA ILE A 330 -11.87 6.86 14.39
C ILE A 330 -10.61 6.76 13.54
N ALA A 331 -9.62 5.97 14.00
CA ALA A 331 -8.29 5.88 13.42
C ALA A 331 -7.57 7.25 13.42
N ASN A 332 -6.40 7.35 12.79
CA ASN A 332 -5.66 8.60 12.63
C ASN A 332 -4.73 8.56 11.40
N SER A 333 -4.88 7.54 10.57
CA SER A 333 -4.13 7.32 9.33
C SER A 333 -4.96 6.52 8.34
N ILE A 334 -4.68 6.68 7.06
CA ILE A 334 -5.28 5.91 5.97
C ILE A 334 -4.20 5.23 5.14
N LEU A 335 -4.45 3.96 4.76
CA LEU A 335 -3.67 3.30 3.71
C LEU A 335 -4.21 3.73 2.34
N ILE A 336 -3.31 4.01 1.42
CA ILE A 336 -3.65 4.49 0.06
C ILE A 336 -3.25 3.43 -0.95
N LYS A 337 -4.23 2.84 -1.60
CA LYS A 337 -4.09 1.88 -2.68
C LYS A 337 -4.89 2.36 -3.89
N LEU A 338 -4.20 2.78 -4.95
CA LEU A 338 -4.84 3.35 -6.17
C LEU A 338 -5.95 2.47 -6.74
N ASN A 339 -5.77 1.15 -6.73
CA ASN A 339 -6.73 0.22 -7.32
C ASN A 339 -7.98 -0.04 -6.45
N GLN A 340 -7.97 0.34 -5.17
CA GLN A 340 -9.17 0.27 -4.32
C GLN A 340 -10.23 1.29 -4.71
N ILE A 341 -9.83 2.40 -5.35
CA ILE A 341 -10.74 3.47 -5.81
C ILE A 341 -10.77 3.60 -7.33
N GLY A 342 -9.63 3.47 -8.02
CA GLY A 342 -9.54 3.25 -9.46
C GLY A 342 -9.17 4.47 -10.31
N THR A 343 -8.90 5.66 -9.75
CA THR A 343 -8.33 6.80 -10.47
C THR A 343 -7.29 7.54 -9.64
N ILE A 344 -6.36 8.24 -10.29
CA ILE A 344 -5.41 9.14 -9.63
C ILE A 344 -6.17 10.29 -8.96
N THR A 345 -7.15 10.88 -9.63
CA THR A 345 -7.91 12.03 -9.09
C THR A 345 -8.62 11.68 -7.78
N GLU A 346 -9.40 10.58 -7.74
CA GLU A 346 -10.07 10.17 -6.50
C GLU A 346 -9.08 9.81 -5.39
N THR A 347 -7.93 9.23 -5.75
CA THR A 347 -6.85 8.93 -4.80
C THR A 347 -6.28 10.22 -4.18
N LEU A 348 -6.02 11.24 -5.00
CA LEU A 348 -5.53 12.54 -4.53
C LEU A 348 -6.57 13.26 -3.65
N ASP A 349 -7.85 13.17 -3.99
CA ASP A 349 -8.94 13.74 -3.17
C ASP A 349 -9.00 13.08 -1.78
N ALA A 350 -8.84 11.77 -1.70
CA ALA A 350 -8.78 11.05 -0.41
C ALA A 350 -7.55 11.45 0.43
N ILE A 351 -6.39 11.59 -0.21
CA ILE A 351 -5.15 12.05 0.44
C ILE A 351 -5.30 13.47 0.98
N GLU A 352 -5.87 14.36 0.20
CA GLU A 352 -6.09 15.76 0.61
C GLU A 352 -7.06 15.83 1.81
N LEU A 353 -8.15 15.07 1.76
CA LEU A 353 -9.09 14.97 2.90
C LEU A 353 -8.37 14.49 4.16
N ALA A 354 -7.57 13.42 4.08
CA ALA A 354 -6.81 12.89 5.20
C ALA A 354 -5.89 13.96 5.82
N LYS A 355 -5.04 14.57 5.00
CA LYS A 355 -4.03 15.53 5.45
C LYS A 355 -4.64 16.79 6.05
N THR A 356 -5.72 17.32 5.49
CA THR A 356 -6.42 18.51 5.99
C THR A 356 -7.11 18.28 7.34
N HIS A 357 -7.33 17.01 7.71
CA HIS A 357 -7.92 16.61 9.00
C HIS A 357 -6.90 15.99 9.97
N GLY A 358 -5.59 16.11 9.68
CA GLY A 358 -4.54 15.65 10.57
C GLY A 358 -4.27 14.15 10.54
N TYR A 359 -4.85 13.40 9.59
CA TYR A 359 -4.52 12.00 9.34
C TYR A 359 -3.25 11.89 8.51
N THR A 360 -2.40 10.93 8.82
CA THR A 360 -1.29 10.55 7.94
C THR A 360 -1.79 9.67 6.80
N CYS A 361 -1.00 9.62 5.73
CA CYS A 361 -1.24 8.73 4.59
C CYS A 361 -0.05 7.79 4.42
N VAL A 362 -0.33 6.50 4.27
CA VAL A 362 0.67 5.49 3.93
C VAL A 362 0.41 5.04 2.50
N ILE A 363 1.30 5.36 1.56
CA ILE A 363 1.17 4.89 0.18
C ILE A 363 1.55 3.41 0.14
N SER A 364 0.69 2.58 -0.43
CA SER A 364 0.81 1.13 -0.31
C SER A 364 0.80 0.42 -1.66
N HIS A 365 1.54 -0.68 -1.70
CA HIS A 365 1.47 -1.73 -2.71
C HIS A 365 0.24 -2.63 -2.52
N ARG A 366 0.14 -3.66 -3.35
CA ARG A 366 -0.76 -4.81 -3.16
C ARG A 366 0.06 -6.10 -3.06
N SER A 367 -0.59 -7.20 -2.64
CA SER A 367 0.05 -8.51 -2.57
C SER A 367 0.47 -9.04 -3.96
N GLY A 368 -0.32 -8.82 -5.00
CA GLY A 368 0.05 -9.06 -6.40
C GLY A 368 0.58 -7.80 -7.06
N GLU A 369 1.90 -7.62 -7.06
CA GLU A 369 2.58 -6.46 -7.62
C GLU A 369 3.16 -6.74 -9.00
N THR A 370 3.67 -5.68 -9.61
CA THR A 370 4.33 -5.67 -10.92
C THR A 370 5.64 -4.87 -10.84
N GLU A 371 6.35 -4.71 -11.94
CA GLU A 371 7.49 -3.80 -12.04
C GLU A 371 7.11 -2.31 -12.06
N ASP A 372 5.83 -1.95 -12.10
CA ASP A 372 5.38 -0.56 -12.07
C ASP A 372 5.81 0.14 -10.77
N THR A 373 6.26 1.39 -10.89
CA THR A 373 6.81 2.17 -9.77
C THR A 373 5.97 3.39 -9.41
N THR A 374 4.77 3.52 -9.95
CA THR A 374 3.91 4.70 -9.76
C THR A 374 3.69 5.06 -8.29
N ILE A 375 3.55 4.06 -7.40
CA ILE A 375 3.37 4.32 -5.96
C ILE A 375 4.60 4.97 -5.30
N ALA A 376 5.81 4.71 -5.81
CA ALA A 376 7.02 5.37 -5.32
C ALA A 376 7.03 6.86 -5.70
N ASP A 377 6.70 7.16 -6.96
CA ASP A 377 6.54 8.54 -7.43
C ASP A 377 5.39 9.25 -6.70
N LEU A 378 4.24 8.58 -6.49
CA LEU A 378 3.09 9.13 -5.76
C LEU A 378 3.45 9.47 -4.31
N ALA A 379 4.20 8.61 -3.61
CA ALA A 379 4.59 8.87 -2.22
C ALA A 379 5.37 10.18 -2.07
N VAL A 380 6.26 10.46 -3.02
CA VAL A 380 7.03 11.72 -3.05
C VAL A 380 6.15 12.88 -3.56
N ALA A 381 5.35 12.66 -4.59
CA ALA A 381 4.45 13.66 -5.18
C ALA A 381 3.57 14.33 -4.11
N VAL A 382 2.94 13.53 -3.27
CA VAL A 382 2.03 14.02 -2.24
C VAL A 382 2.73 14.31 -0.90
N ASN A 383 4.07 14.16 -0.82
CA ASN A 383 4.81 14.27 0.44
C ASN A 383 4.14 13.43 1.54
N ALA A 384 3.83 12.17 1.26
CA ALA A 384 3.10 11.28 2.17
C ALA A 384 3.89 11.01 3.47
N GLY A 385 5.21 11.01 3.40
CA GLY A 385 6.09 10.73 4.52
C GLY A 385 6.24 9.25 4.87
N GLN A 386 5.40 8.37 4.32
CA GLN A 386 5.43 6.93 4.58
C GLN A 386 5.07 6.12 3.33
N ILE A 387 5.69 4.94 3.17
CA ILE A 387 5.39 3.98 2.11
C ILE A 387 5.44 2.55 2.64
N LYS A 388 4.44 1.74 2.29
CA LYS A 388 4.36 0.31 2.57
C LYS A 388 4.48 -0.43 1.24
N THR A 389 5.64 -1.04 0.95
CA THR A 389 5.89 -1.69 -0.35
C THR A 389 6.68 -2.99 -0.24
N GLY A 390 6.40 -3.76 0.82
CA GLY A 390 6.94 -5.09 1.05
C GLY A 390 8.36 -5.09 1.61
N SER A 391 9.05 -6.21 1.45
CA SER A 391 10.36 -6.47 2.05
C SER A 391 11.53 -6.02 1.15
N ALA A 392 12.76 -6.21 1.67
CA ALA A 392 14.02 -6.03 0.93
C ALA A 392 14.33 -7.22 0.00
N SER A 393 13.33 -7.93 -0.49
CA SER A 393 13.46 -9.05 -1.42
C SER A 393 12.29 -9.07 -2.40
N ARG A 394 12.45 -9.79 -3.53
CA ARG A 394 11.56 -9.82 -4.71
C ARG A 394 11.60 -8.51 -5.51
N THR A 395 11.82 -8.62 -6.82
CA THR A 395 12.03 -7.46 -7.70
C THR A 395 10.82 -6.54 -7.78
N ASP A 396 9.62 -7.10 -7.70
CA ASP A 396 8.34 -6.39 -7.65
C ASP A 396 8.22 -5.42 -6.45
N ARG A 397 8.95 -5.66 -5.37
CA ARG A 397 9.06 -4.76 -4.19
C ARG A 397 10.25 -3.83 -4.34
N ILE A 398 11.42 -4.39 -4.66
CA ILE A 398 12.69 -3.66 -4.75
C ILE A 398 12.65 -2.57 -5.83
N CYS A 399 11.89 -2.75 -6.92
CA CYS A 399 11.78 -1.72 -7.98
C CYS A 399 11.26 -0.38 -7.43
N LYS A 400 10.33 -0.38 -6.45
CA LYS A 400 9.81 0.82 -5.80
C LYS A 400 10.89 1.49 -4.93
N TYR A 401 11.62 0.70 -4.12
CA TYR A 401 12.75 1.22 -3.33
C TYR A 401 13.85 1.81 -4.22
N ASN A 402 14.18 1.13 -5.32
CA ASN A 402 15.16 1.63 -6.29
C ASN A 402 14.69 2.92 -6.97
N GLN A 403 13.38 3.07 -7.23
CA GLN A 403 12.82 4.31 -7.76
C GLN A 403 12.95 5.46 -6.76
N LEU A 404 12.68 5.21 -5.48
CA LEU A 404 12.87 6.21 -4.41
C LEU A 404 14.33 6.64 -4.27
N LEU A 405 15.30 5.71 -4.41
CA LEU A 405 16.73 6.06 -4.45
C LEU A 405 17.05 6.98 -5.65
N ARG A 406 16.50 6.71 -6.84
CA ARG A 406 16.70 7.57 -8.01
C ARG A 406 16.08 8.96 -7.80
N ILE A 407 14.93 9.03 -7.15
CA ILE A 407 14.29 10.31 -6.80
C ILE A 407 15.15 11.08 -5.78
N GLU A 408 15.66 10.40 -4.74
CA GLU A 408 16.55 11.02 -3.74
C GLU A 408 17.81 11.58 -4.40
N ASP A 409 18.47 10.80 -5.28
CA ASP A 409 19.65 11.24 -6.03
C ASP A 409 19.34 12.45 -6.93
N ARG A 410 18.16 12.50 -7.55
CA ARG A 410 17.75 13.62 -8.41
C ARG A 410 17.46 14.89 -7.61
N LEU A 411 16.84 14.76 -6.44
CA LEU A 411 16.55 15.87 -5.54
C LEU A 411 17.82 16.41 -4.84
N CYS A 412 18.85 15.60 -4.74
CA CYS A 412 20.12 15.97 -4.10
C CYS A 412 19.90 16.59 -2.70
N GLU A 413 20.43 17.80 -2.47
CA GLU A 413 20.36 18.54 -1.20
C GLU A 413 18.92 19.03 -0.87
N ASP A 414 18.02 19.09 -1.87
CA ASP A 414 16.62 19.50 -1.67
C ASP A 414 15.75 18.36 -1.13
N SER A 415 16.24 17.11 -1.15
CA SER A 415 15.53 15.97 -0.62
C SER A 415 15.28 16.13 0.89
N LYS A 416 14.08 15.78 1.34
CA LYS A 416 13.70 15.76 2.76
C LYS A 416 13.35 14.34 3.18
N PHE A 417 13.89 13.92 4.32
CA PHE A 417 13.49 12.70 4.99
C PHE A 417 13.02 13.07 6.40
N LEU A 418 11.74 12.86 6.68
CA LEU A 418 11.13 13.35 7.91
C LEU A 418 11.42 12.44 9.12
N GLY A 419 11.77 11.17 8.88
CA GLY A 419 11.94 10.19 9.95
C GLY A 419 10.72 10.16 10.87
N LEU A 420 10.92 10.21 12.17
CA LEU A 420 9.83 10.26 13.14
C LEU A 420 8.87 11.44 12.93
N SER A 421 9.31 12.51 12.25
CA SER A 421 8.43 13.67 11.98
C SER A 421 7.33 13.37 10.96
N ALA A 422 7.39 12.22 10.28
CA ALA A 422 6.30 11.75 9.42
C ALA A 422 5.05 11.33 10.22
N PHE A 423 5.20 11.02 11.50
CA PHE A 423 4.12 10.62 12.41
C PHE A 423 3.57 11.81 13.17
N TYR A 424 3.04 12.82 12.47
CA TYR A 424 2.52 14.04 13.06
C TYR A 424 1.15 13.85 13.74
N ASN A 425 0.51 12.72 13.55
CA ASN A 425 -0.80 12.31 14.07
C ASN A 425 -0.74 11.68 15.48
N ILE A 426 0.45 11.49 16.05
CA ILE A 426 0.64 10.91 17.39
C ILE A 426 1.55 11.79 18.26
N ASP A 427 1.40 11.65 19.60
CA ASP A 427 2.27 12.33 20.57
C ASP A 427 3.68 11.70 20.52
N ARG A 428 4.68 12.51 20.21
CA ARG A 428 6.08 12.09 20.20
C ARG A 428 6.69 12.40 21.56
N LYS A 429 7.12 11.37 22.25
CA LYS A 429 7.88 11.54 23.48
C LYS A 429 9.38 11.44 23.21
#